data_8370c97dfaaa949e814a6e3b1caaff7d
#
_entry.id   8370c97dfaaa949e814a6e3b1caaff7d
#
_cell.length_a   1.000
_cell.length_b   1.000
_cell.length_c   1.000
_cell.angle_alpha   90.00
_cell.angle_beta   90.00
_cell.angle_gamma   90.00
#
_symmetry.space_group_name_H-M   'P 1'
#
loop_
_entity.id
_entity.type
_entity.pdbx_description
1 polymer ?
#
loop_
_entity_poly.entity_id
_entity_poly.type
_entity_poly.pdbx_seq_one_letter_code
_entity_poly.pdbx_strand_id
1 'polypeptide(L)'
;MTETDPRLDISDLLVRYATGIDSRDWPLFRTVFTDDCHLDYGEIGVWNGVDEVTNFMDQTHAMAGHTMHRLTNQAIAVAGDNASARTYVDAVIMFGDNQAGVNALGFYDDEIVRTADGWRIARRRFTHVRVTTFGQP
;
A
#
# COMPACT_ATOMS: atom_id res chain seq x y z
N MET A 1 23.94 18.83 8.73
CA MET A 1 22.73 18.03 8.55
C MET A 1 23.10 16.72 7.92
N THR A 2 22.82 15.62 8.58
CA THR A 2 23.09 14.28 8.04
C THR A 2 22.00 13.92 7.03
N GLU A 3 22.43 13.48 5.85
CA GLU A 3 21.48 12.90 4.90
C GLU A 3 20.96 11.56 5.44
N THR A 4 19.66 11.34 5.31
CA THR A 4 19.06 10.05 5.63
C THR A 4 19.39 9.03 4.53
N ASP A 5 19.49 7.76 4.91
CA ASP A 5 19.62 6.68 3.93
C ASP A 5 18.30 6.58 3.14
N PRO A 6 18.31 6.78 1.82
CA PRO A 6 17.07 6.75 1.04
C PRO A 6 16.34 5.41 1.14
N ARG A 7 17.04 4.30 1.40
CA ARG A 7 16.38 3.00 1.58
C ARG A 7 15.57 2.95 2.86
N LEU A 8 16.04 3.59 3.93
CA LEU A 8 15.28 3.71 5.17
C LEU A 8 14.05 4.58 4.97
N ASP A 9 14.21 5.70 4.26
CA ASP A 9 13.09 6.59 3.94
C ASP A 9 12.02 5.88 3.11
N ILE A 10 12.44 5.05 2.15
CA ILE A 10 11.54 4.27 1.31
C ILE A 10 10.87 3.16 2.13
N SER A 11 11.61 2.48 3.01
CA SER A 11 11.01 1.50 3.91
C SER A 11 9.93 2.15 4.79
N ASP A 12 10.20 3.33 5.33
CA ASP A 12 9.22 4.10 6.10
C ASP A 12 7.99 4.47 5.26
N LEU A 13 8.20 4.84 3.99
CA LEU A 13 7.12 5.11 3.04
C LEU A 13 6.21 3.91 2.87
N LEU A 14 6.78 2.72 2.69
CA LEU A 14 6.02 1.49 2.50
C LEU A 14 5.22 1.13 3.75
N VAL A 15 5.81 1.29 4.94
CA VAL A 15 5.11 1.08 6.21
C VAL A 15 4.00 2.12 6.41
N ARG A 16 4.22 3.35 5.97
CA ARG A 16 3.20 4.42 6.06
C ARG A 16 1.93 4.07 5.28
N TYR A 17 2.07 3.39 4.15
CA TYR A 17 0.91 2.86 3.42
C TYR A 17 0.08 1.94 4.32
N ALA A 18 0.73 0.96 4.94
CA ALA A 18 0.06 0.00 5.82
C ALA A 18 -0.60 0.71 7.03
N THR A 19 0.13 1.61 7.67
CA THR A 19 -0.40 2.38 8.80
C THR A 19 -1.60 3.24 8.39
N GLY A 20 -1.50 3.92 7.27
CA GLY A 20 -2.55 4.81 6.78
C GLY A 20 -3.84 4.05 6.46
N ILE A 21 -3.73 2.96 5.73
CA ILE A 21 -4.92 2.18 5.35
C ILE A 21 -5.53 1.45 6.54
N ASP A 22 -4.73 0.87 7.42
CA ASP A 22 -5.23 0.10 8.55
C ASP A 22 -5.87 0.98 9.62
N SER A 23 -5.38 2.21 9.80
CA SER A 23 -5.97 3.16 10.74
C SER A 23 -7.06 4.04 10.12
N ARG A 24 -7.36 3.87 8.85
CA ARG A 24 -8.28 4.74 8.08
C ARG A 24 -7.87 6.21 8.15
N ASP A 25 -6.58 6.45 8.22
CA ASP A 25 -6.01 7.80 8.20
C ASP A 25 -5.74 8.19 6.74
N TRP A 26 -6.76 8.69 6.09
CA TRP A 26 -6.69 8.98 4.66
C TRP A 26 -5.76 10.15 4.33
N PRO A 27 -5.66 11.20 5.15
CA PRO A 27 -4.60 12.20 4.94
C PRO A 27 -3.20 11.58 4.96
N LEU A 28 -2.91 10.67 5.89
CA LEU A 28 -1.62 9.95 5.94
C LEU A 28 -1.44 9.04 4.72
N PHE A 29 -2.47 8.28 4.36
CA PHE A 29 -2.48 7.40 3.19
C PHE A 29 -2.10 8.16 1.91
N ARG A 30 -2.70 9.35 1.72
CA ARG A 30 -2.43 10.19 0.54
C ARG A 30 -0.98 10.62 0.43
N THR A 31 -0.27 10.77 1.55
CA THR A 31 1.14 11.17 1.53
C THR A 31 2.08 10.11 0.97
N VAL A 32 1.58 8.91 0.72
CA VAL A 32 2.38 7.80 0.18
C VAL A 32 2.55 7.92 -1.33
N PHE A 33 1.62 8.54 -2.02
CA PHE A 33 1.52 8.52 -3.48
C PHE A 33 1.76 9.89 -4.10
N THR A 34 2.22 9.89 -5.36
CA THR A 34 2.19 11.11 -6.17
C THR A 34 0.73 11.42 -6.53
N ASP A 35 0.45 12.70 -6.85
CA ASP A 35 -0.90 13.11 -7.20
C ASP A 35 -1.45 12.36 -8.42
N ASP A 36 -0.58 12.04 -9.37
CA ASP A 36 -0.90 11.37 -10.62
C ASP A 36 -0.54 9.88 -10.62
N CYS A 37 -0.48 9.26 -9.46
CA CYS A 37 -0.09 7.86 -9.32
C CYS A 37 -0.98 6.92 -10.14
N HIS A 38 -0.42 5.77 -10.48
CA HIS A 38 -1.15 4.69 -11.15
C HIS A 38 -1.00 3.41 -10.34
N LEU A 39 -2.11 2.84 -9.88
CA LEU A 39 -2.14 1.60 -9.13
C LEU A 39 -2.93 0.55 -9.91
N ASP A 40 -2.33 -0.61 -10.10
CA ASP A 40 -2.94 -1.77 -10.75
C ASP A 40 -2.96 -2.94 -9.76
N TYR A 41 -4.14 -3.22 -9.22
CA TYR A 41 -4.37 -4.34 -8.29
C TYR A 41 -5.12 -5.49 -8.99
N GLY A 42 -5.01 -5.59 -10.32
CA GLY A 42 -5.65 -6.65 -11.08
C GLY A 42 -7.17 -6.57 -11.01
N GLU A 43 -7.80 -7.69 -10.66
CA GLU A 43 -9.26 -7.79 -10.58
C GLU A 43 -9.87 -6.91 -9.47
N ILE A 44 -9.08 -6.54 -8.46
CA ILE A 44 -9.55 -5.66 -7.38
C ILE A 44 -9.84 -4.26 -7.94
N GLY A 45 -8.98 -3.77 -8.81
CA GLY A 45 -9.19 -2.49 -9.45
C GLY A 45 -7.91 -1.88 -10.00
N VAL A 46 -8.10 -0.84 -10.80
CA VAL A 46 -7.03 0.00 -11.35
C VAL A 46 -7.43 1.45 -11.11
N TRP A 47 -6.52 2.25 -10.57
CA TRP A 47 -6.81 3.64 -10.25
C TRP A 47 -5.77 4.57 -10.83
N ASN A 48 -6.22 5.71 -11.32
CA ASN A 48 -5.38 6.79 -11.82
C ASN A 48 -5.57 8.01 -10.93
N GLY A 49 -4.51 8.39 -10.25
CA GLY A 49 -4.50 9.52 -9.35
C GLY A 49 -4.83 9.16 -7.90
N VAL A 50 -4.28 9.95 -6.98
CA VAL A 50 -4.41 9.72 -5.55
C VAL A 50 -5.86 9.89 -5.07
N ASP A 51 -6.66 10.72 -5.74
CA ASP A 51 -8.06 10.92 -5.38
C ASP A 51 -8.87 9.65 -5.64
N GLU A 52 -8.70 9.03 -6.80
CA GLU A 52 -9.44 7.81 -7.15
C GLU A 52 -9.14 6.68 -6.17
N VAL A 53 -7.84 6.40 -5.91
CA VAL A 53 -7.47 5.30 -5.03
C VAL A 53 -7.90 5.56 -3.60
N THR A 54 -7.76 6.79 -3.12
CA THR A 54 -8.16 7.13 -1.75
C THR A 54 -9.67 6.98 -1.58
N ASN A 55 -10.46 7.47 -2.52
CA ASN A 55 -11.92 7.35 -2.47
C ASN A 55 -12.37 5.88 -2.48
N PHE A 56 -11.75 5.06 -3.33
CA PHE A 56 -12.06 3.63 -3.37
C PHE A 56 -11.74 2.95 -2.03
N MET A 57 -10.55 3.20 -1.50
CA MET A 57 -10.13 2.55 -0.25
C MET A 57 -10.97 3.04 0.93
N ASP A 58 -11.31 4.31 0.98
CA ASP A 58 -12.19 4.85 2.02
C ASP A 58 -13.57 4.16 1.99
N GLN A 59 -14.18 4.06 0.84
CA GLN A 59 -15.50 3.45 0.68
C GLN A 59 -15.49 1.96 1.05
N THR A 60 -14.50 1.22 0.58
CA THR A 60 -14.42 -0.22 0.85
C THR A 60 -14.07 -0.52 2.30
N HIS A 61 -13.20 0.28 2.90
CA HIS A 61 -12.78 0.09 4.30
C HIS A 61 -13.83 0.60 5.30
N ALA A 62 -14.70 1.51 4.89
CA ALA A 62 -15.83 1.92 5.73
C ALA A 62 -16.79 0.75 6.02
N MET A 63 -16.85 -0.24 5.13
CA MET A 63 -17.70 -1.42 5.26
C MET A 63 -16.96 -2.61 5.85
N ALA A 64 -15.65 -2.56 5.94
CA ALA A 64 -14.83 -3.63 6.49
C ALA A 64 -14.73 -3.53 8.00
N GLY A 65 -14.34 -4.63 8.64
CA GLY A 65 -13.90 -4.63 10.04
C GLY A 65 -12.44 -4.24 10.16
N HIS A 66 -11.73 -4.88 11.07
CA HIS A 66 -10.30 -4.64 11.23
C HIS A 66 -9.52 -5.10 10.02
N THR A 67 -8.47 -4.37 9.68
CA THR A 67 -7.52 -4.79 8.66
C THR A 67 -6.11 -4.67 9.20
N MET A 68 -5.24 -5.56 8.72
CA MET A 68 -3.83 -5.53 9.07
C MET A 68 -3.02 -5.91 7.85
N HIS A 69 -2.18 -5.00 7.39
CA HIS A 69 -1.23 -5.25 6.31
C HIS A 69 0.15 -5.46 6.91
N ARG A 70 0.66 -6.68 6.83
CA ARG A 70 2.02 -7.00 7.26
C ARG A 70 2.93 -6.99 6.04
N LEU A 71 4.01 -6.22 6.11
CA LEU A 71 4.99 -6.08 5.04
C LEU A 71 6.28 -6.78 5.46
N THR A 72 6.80 -7.60 4.54
CA THR A 72 8.05 -8.33 4.74
C THR A 72 8.89 -8.26 3.47
N ASN A 73 10.11 -8.78 3.52
CA ASN A 73 10.93 -9.02 2.32
C ASN A 73 10.97 -7.81 1.38
N GLN A 74 11.53 -6.71 1.84
CA GLN A 74 11.67 -5.50 1.05
C GLN A 74 12.96 -5.54 0.25
N ALA A 75 12.85 -5.53 -1.09
CA ALA A 75 13.98 -5.39 -1.99
C ALA A 75 13.91 -3.99 -2.60
N ILE A 76 14.78 -3.09 -2.18
CA ILE A 76 14.77 -1.68 -2.56
C ILE A 76 16.03 -1.36 -3.35
N ALA A 77 15.87 -0.76 -4.53
CA ALA A 77 16.96 -0.29 -5.37
C ALA A 77 16.79 1.20 -5.65
N VAL A 78 17.81 1.98 -5.37
CA VAL A 78 17.79 3.45 -5.51
C VAL A 78 18.75 3.86 -6.60
N ALA A 79 18.28 4.73 -7.50
CA ALA A 79 19.08 5.30 -8.58
C ALA A 79 18.76 6.81 -8.68
N GLY A 80 19.55 7.65 -8.00
CA GLY A 80 19.33 9.10 -7.96
C GLY A 80 17.99 9.44 -7.31
N ASP A 81 17.12 10.11 -8.06
CA ASP A 81 15.80 10.53 -7.59
C ASP A 81 14.70 9.52 -7.91
N ASN A 82 15.07 8.33 -8.35
CA ASN A 82 14.16 7.24 -8.67
C ASN A 82 14.53 6.01 -7.86
N ALA A 83 13.53 5.20 -7.56
CA ALA A 83 13.74 3.93 -6.88
C ALA A 83 12.70 2.92 -7.32
N SER A 84 13.00 1.66 -7.10
CA SER A 84 12.05 0.56 -7.25
C SER A 84 12.05 -0.26 -5.97
N ALA A 85 10.93 -0.90 -5.68
CA ALA A 85 10.83 -1.77 -4.52
C ALA A 85 9.89 -2.93 -4.83
N ARG A 86 10.28 -4.12 -4.36
CA ARG A 86 9.35 -5.25 -4.24
C ARG A 86 9.17 -5.54 -2.77
N THR A 87 7.94 -5.58 -2.31
CA THR A 87 7.60 -5.81 -0.90
C THR A 87 6.56 -6.92 -0.82
N TYR A 88 6.84 -7.94 -0.02
CA TYR A 88 5.84 -8.97 0.25
C TYR A 88 4.80 -8.42 1.21
N VAL A 89 3.55 -8.82 1.00
CA VAL A 89 2.44 -8.42 1.84
C VAL A 89 1.61 -9.63 2.25
N ASP A 90 1.26 -9.65 3.52
CA ASP A 90 0.32 -10.59 4.12
C ASP A 90 -0.76 -9.74 4.79
N ALA A 91 -1.93 -9.65 4.16
CA ALA A 91 -2.99 -8.77 4.62
C ALA A 91 -4.20 -9.58 5.09
N VAL A 92 -4.74 -9.19 6.23
CA VAL A 92 -6.01 -9.68 6.74
C VAL A 92 -7.02 -8.55 6.65
N ILE A 93 -8.13 -8.83 5.98
CA ILE A 93 -9.25 -7.89 5.87
C ILE A 93 -10.47 -8.58 6.48
N MET A 94 -10.89 -8.14 7.67
CA MET A 94 -12.08 -8.69 8.31
C MET A 94 -13.33 -8.10 7.70
N PHE A 95 -14.41 -8.88 7.65
CA PHE A 95 -15.73 -8.36 7.35
C PHE A 95 -16.25 -7.55 8.54
N GLY A 96 -17.32 -6.79 8.34
CA GLY A 96 -17.75 -5.77 9.29
C GLY A 96 -18.00 -6.24 10.72
N ASP A 97 -18.33 -7.52 10.92
CA ASP A 97 -18.57 -8.09 12.25
C ASP A 97 -17.29 -8.65 12.92
N ASN A 98 -16.14 -8.62 12.22
CA ASN A 98 -14.86 -9.17 12.68
C ASN A 98 -14.89 -10.68 13.01
N GLN A 99 -15.81 -11.44 12.41
CA GLN A 99 -15.93 -12.89 12.63
C GLN A 99 -15.30 -13.68 11.50
N ALA A 100 -15.47 -13.22 10.28
CA ALA A 100 -14.91 -13.82 9.09
C ALA A 100 -14.12 -12.77 8.32
N GLY A 101 -13.34 -13.20 7.35
CA GLY A 101 -12.55 -12.28 6.57
C GLY A 101 -11.82 -12.94 5.43
N VAL A 102 -10.89 -12.18 4.88
CA VAL A 102 -10.04 -12.59 3.77
C VAL A 102 -8.58 -12.44 4.18
N ASN A 103 -7.77 -13.43 3.83
CA ASN A 103 -6.32 -13.32 3.90
C ASN A 103 -5.77 -13.25 2.47
N ALA A 104 -5.04 -12.19 2.18
CA ALA A 104 -4.43 -11.97 0.87
C ALA A 104 -2.91 -11.98 1.01
N LEU A 105 -2.26 -12.90 0.32
CA LEU A 105 -0.81 -13.00 0.22
C LEU A 105 -0.37 -12.57 -1.17
N GLY A 106 0.61 -11.72 -1.23
CA GLY A 106 1.14 -11.28 -2.51
C GLY A 106 2.33 -10.37 -2.36
N PHE A 107 2.56 -9.58 -3.40
CA PHE A 107 3.64 -8.60 -3.36
C PHE A 107 3.29 -7.37 -4.17
N TYR A 108 3.85 -6.26 -3.73
CA TYR A 108 3.82 -4.99 -4.46
C TYR A 108 5.11 -4.82 -5.25
N ASP A 109 4.99 -4.37 -6.49
CA ASP A 109 6.09 -3.82 -7.27
C ASP A 109 5.84 -2.33 -7.44
N ASP A 110 6.74 -1.52 -6.92
CA ASP A 110 6.61 -0.07 -6.87
C ASP A 110 7.69 0.63 -7.67
N GLU A 111 7.28 1.66 -8.40
CA GLU A 111 8.16 2.70 -8.92
C GLU A 111 7.98 3.93 -8.04
N ILE A 112 9.08 4.43 -7.49
CA ILE A 112 9.09 5.45 -6.45
C ILE A 112 9.95 6.61 -6.94
N VAL A 113 9.50 7.83 -6.68
CA VAL A 113 10.19 9.04 -7.09
C VAL A 113 10.40 9.96 -5.90
N ARG A 114 11.51 10.68 -5.91
CA ARG A 114 11.77 11.73 -4.94
C ARG A 114 11.06 13.01 -5.40
N THR A 115 10.23 13.56 -4.52
CA THR A 115 9.53 14.82 -4.74
C THR A 115 10.04 15.87 -3.75
N ALA A 116 9.56 17.11 -3.87
CA ALA A 116 9.85 18.16 -2.90
C ALA A 116 9.42 17.78 -1.46
N ASP A 117 8.41 16.91 -1.35
CA ASP A 117 7.86 16.44 -0.07
C ASP A 117 8.41 15.08 0.35
N GLY A 118 9.46 14.59 -0.30
CA GLY A 118 10.08 13.30 -0.03
C GLY A 118 9.73 12.24 -1.07
N TRP A 119 10.03 11.00 -0.73
CA TRP A 119 9.77 9.87 -1.61
C TRP A 119 8.27 9.55 -1.67
N ARG A 120 7.78 9.25 -2.89
CA ARG A 120 6.37 8.92 -3.14
C ARG A 120 6.27 7.80 -4.16
N ILE A 121 5.26 6.94 -4.02
CA ILE A 121 4.96 5.91 -5.00
C ILE A 121 4.26 6.56 -6.19
N ALA A 122 4.85 6.41 -7.39
CA ALA A 122 4.27 6.90 -8.63
C ALA A 122 3.47 5.81 -9.36
N ARG A 123 3.93 4.56 -9.27
CA ARG A 123 3.24 3.41 -9.86
C ARG A 123 3.35 2.24 -8.91
N ARG A 124 2.26 1.50 -8.78
CA ARG A 124 2.23 0.27 -7.99
C ARG A 124 1.47 -0.80 -8.74
N ARG A 125 2.03 -2.02 -8.74
CA ARG A 125 1.31 -3.23 -9.13
C ARG A 125 1.23 -4.16 -7.93
N PHE A 126 0.03 -4.60 -7.61
CA PHE A 126 -0.16 -5.68 -6.64
C PHE A 126 -0.40 -6.99 -7.38
N THR A 127 0.39 -8.01 -7.04
CA THR A 127 0.20 -9.37 -7.55
C THR A 127 -0.19 -10.26 -6.37
N HIS A 128 -1.39 -10.84 -6.41
CA HIS A 128 -1.77 -11.78 -5.38
C HIS A 128 -1.25 -13.18 -5.71
N VAL A 129 -0.70 -13.85 -4.71
CA VAL A 129 -0.26 -15.25 -4.79
C VAL A 129 -1.38 -16.16 -4.33
N ARG A 130 -2.07 -15.77 -3.28
CA ARG A 130 -3.17 -16.54 -2.70
C ARG A 130 -4.14 -15.62 -1.98
N VAL A 131 -5.42 -15.80 -2.25
CA VAL A 131 -6.50 -15.13 -1.52
C VAL A 131 -7.39 -16.20 -0.94
N THR A 132 -7.56 -16.19 0.38
CA THR A 132 -8.30 -17.22 1.10
C THR A 132 -9.32 -16.56 2.00
N THR A 133 -10.58 -17.01 1.90
CA THR A 133 -11.62 -16.62 2.84
C THR A 133 -11.60 -17.58 4.03
N PHE A 134 -11.83 -17.05 5.22
CA PHE A 134 -11.86 -17.84 6.45
C PHE A 134 -13.02 -17.39 7.35
N GLY A 135 -13.35 -18.24 8.32
CA GLY A 135 -14.47 -18.01 9.21
C GLY A 135 -15.79 -18.39 8.56
N GLN A 136 -16.89 -18.03 9.21
CA GLN A 136 -18.22 -18.34 8.70
C GLN A 136 -18.64 -17.29 7.68
N PRO A 137 -19.24 -17.72 6.56
CA PRO A 137 -19.80 -16.76 5.61
C PRO A 137 -21.00 -16.03 6.18
#